data_0a7c737ba15111f96ce7dbc967f80f1b
#
_entry.id   0a7c737ba15111f96ce7dbc967f80f1b
#
_cell.length_a   1.000
_cell.length_b   1.000
_cell.length_c   1.000
_cell.angle_alpha   90.00
_cell.angle_beta   90.00
_cell.angle_gamma   90.00
#
_symmetry.space_group_name_H-M   'P 1'
#
loop_
_entity.id
_entity.type
_entity.pdbx_description
1 polymer ?
#
loop_
_entity_poly.entity_id
_entity_poly.type
_entity_poly.pdbx_seq_one_letter_code
_entity_poly.pdbx_strand_id
1 'polypeptide(L)'
;MAKKKISPINEEFDFKLFVTIAKKNLLGFSFFMLLSIVIALVILRYSAPIYECTSVIKIANEDNAQNVLGLESKNGFYSDNNSEIAGDIELIKSKIIISKALKKLPLQVSYYSKGSILVNELYKQTPFTVDYSLKDSSILGSPILVEFKSKNTLNLTYTSRKTGKKINQDYYTGKWISLPEATIKINVVDYNSILEMQKDLSKDVFFFTINNTDEEISRLAKELSVTVLNLEASTIQIKLKDKNSTKASDIVNTLAQEFNVYDVEKNSEVANKILDFIDKTITSIDAELSNSENSLEAFKRSNKIISPDQAITDVTSDYKNYQNQLVLINTQLSLFQSLSNDIKGKNDIGKFLLSISGTAKDADFLAQLTKLQQLIDERDQIRLQATENAEVSKSINTRIQNQKEIIYKSINNEIATLQNQKQYVTSLMSEADNKFIKIPNQQAEYNRLQRLFNVNEKFYSLLLDKKAEFSITRAGYVPKHVILVESNPNVPPISPNRPLIISASLMIGFLVKIGRAHV
;
A
#
# COMPACT_ATOMS: atom_id res chain seq x y z
N MET A 1 -17.39 -54.43 -57.08
CA MET A 1 -17.07 -53.49 -55.95
C MET A 1 -15.78 -52.74 -56.28
N ALA A 2 -15.88 -51.51 -56.77
CA ALA A 2 -14.72 -50.68 -57.12
C ALA A 2 -14.15 -49.98 -55.89
N LYS A 3 -12.91 -50.28 -55.57
CA LYS A 3 -12.16 -49.57 -54.49
C LYS A 3 -11.88 -48.13 -54.94
N LYS A 4 -12.49 -47.17 -54.26
CA LYS A 4 -12.19 -45.74 -54.39
C LYS A 4 -10.78 -45.51 -53.87
N LYS A 5 -9.80 -45.21 -54.73
CA LYS A 5 -8.45 -44.78 -54.37
C LYS A 5 -8.56 -43.46 -53.71
N ILE A 6 -8.16 -43.39 -52.43
CA ILE A 6 -7.90 -42.13 -51.69
C ILE A 6 -6.57 -41.63 -52.25
N SER A 7 -6.58 -40.51 -52.94
CA SER A 7 -5.36 -39.80 -53.37
C SER A 7 -4.60 -39.27 -52.15
N PRO A 8 -3.26 -39.33 -52.12
CA PRO A 8 -2.49 -38.78 -51.02
C PRO A 8 -2.61 -37.24 -51.01
N ILE A 9 -2.83 -36.70 -49.81
CA ILE A 9 -2.81 -35.27 -49.53
C ILE A 9 -1.33 -34.81 -49.58
N ASN A 10 -0.83 -34.59 -50.78
CA ASN A 10 0.43 -33.93 -51.04
C ASN A 10 0.39 -33.33 -52.45
N GLU A 11 -0.55 -32.40 -52.67
CA GLU A 11 -0.50 -31.55 -53.84
C GLU A 11 0.42 -30.37 -53.50
N GLU A 12 1.56 -30.32 -54.19
CA GLU A 12 2.41 -29.13 -54.22
C GLU A 12 1.52 -27.94 -54.56
N PHE A 13 1.57 -26.89 -53.71
CA PHE A 13 0.81 -25.66 -53.88
C PHE A 13 1.17 -25.04 -55.24
N ASP A 14 0.33 -25.26 -56.26
CA ASP A 14 0.54 -24.72 -57.59
C ASP A 14 0.27 -23.20 -57.61
N PHE A 15 1.37 -22.45 -57.46
CA PHE A 15 1.34 -20.99 -57.43
C PHE A 15 0.74 -20.39 -58.71
N LYS A 16 0.90 -21.05 -59.92
CA LYS A 16 0.30 -20.59 -61.18
C LYS A 16 -1.22 -20.72 -61.15
N LEU A 17 -1.71 -21.87 -60.66
CA LEU A 17 -3.14 -22.11 -60.50
C LEU A 17 -3.75 -21.12 -59.53
N PHE A 18 -3.09 -20.89 -58.42
CA PHE A 18 -3.50 -19.90 -57.42
C PHE A 18 -3.62 -18.48 -58.02
N VAL A 19 -2.62 -18.02 -58.76
CA VAL A 19 -2.62 -16.70 -59.40
C VAL A 19 -3.71 -16.60 -60.47
N THR A 20 -3.99 -17.68 -61.21
CA THR A 20 -5.05 -17.72 -62.22
C THR A 20 -6.44 -17.64 -61.59
N ILE A 21 -6.69 -18.40 -60.54
CA ILE A 21 -7.94 -18.33 -59.75
C ILE A 21 -8.12 -16.96 -59.12
N ALA A 22 -7.03 -16.39 -58.57
CA ALA A 22 -7.05 -15.05 -58.00
C ALA A 22 -7.42 -13.97 -59.03
N LYS A 23 -6.82 -13.99 -60.21
CA LYS A 23 -7.16 -13.07 -61.33
C LYS A 23 -8.60 -13.23 -61.80
N LYS A 24 -9.12 -14.43 -61.94
CA LYS A 24 -10.48 -14.70 -62.40
C LYS A 24 -11.56 -14.28 -61.40
N ASN A 25 -11.19 -14.21 -60.10
CA ASN A 25 -12.08 -13.84 -59.02
C ASN A 25 -11.76 -12.47 -58.39
N LEU A 26 -11.01 -11.62 -59.10
CA LEU A 26 -10.49 -10.34 -58.58
C LEU A 26 -11.57 -9.43 -58.00
N LEU A 27 -12.72 -9.33 -58.68
CA LEU A 27 -13.88 -8.54 -58.23
C LEU A 27 -14.44 -9.02 -56.88
N GLY A 28 -14.61 -10.32 -56.72
CA GLY A 28 -15.10 -10.87 -55.47
C GLY A 28 -14.07 -10.81 -54.35
N PHE A 29 -12.76 -10.98 -54.67
CA PHE A 29 -11.66 -10.77 -53.71
C PHE A 29 -11.63 -9.32 -53.21
N SER A 30 -11.68 -8.36 -54.12
CA SER A 30 -11.74 -6.95 -53.84
C SER A 30 -12.95 -6.59 -52.96
N PHE A 31 -14.13 -7.17 -53.24
CA PHE A 31 -15.33 -6.93 -52.44
C PHE A 31 -15.18 -7.42 -50.97
N PHE A 32 -14.72 -8.67 -50.74
CA PHE A 32 -14.54 -9.19 -49.40
C PHE A 32 -13.42 -8.46 -48.64
N MET A 33 -12.36 -8.07 -49.35
CA MET A 33 -11.29 -7.28 -48.75
C MET A 33 -11.75 -5.89 -48.36
N LEU A 34 -12.54 -5.21 -49.20
CA LEU A 34 -13.15 -3.94 -48.89
C LEU A 34 -14.13 -4.05 -47.71
N LEU A 35 -14.97 -5.11 -47.74
CA LEU A 35 -15.91 -5.37 -46.64
C LEU A 35 -15.17 -5.61 -45.31
N SER A 36 -14.08 -6.38 -45.31
CA SER A 36 -13.30 -6.62 -44.09
C SER A 36 -12.63 -5.35 -43.56
N ILE A 37 -12.18 -4.46 -44.46
CA ILE A 37 -11.63 -3.13 -44.06
C ILE A 37 -12.74 -2.28 -43.47
N VAL A 38 -13.94 -2.26 -44.08
CA VAL A 38 -15.09 -1.51 -43.51
C VAL A 38 -15.44 -2.03 -42.12
N ILE A 39 -15.48 -3.34 -41.92
CA ILE A 39 -15.71 -3.93 -40.58
C ILE A 39 -14.62 -3.51 -39.59
N ALA A 40 -13.34 -3.56 -40.01
CA ALA A 40 -12.25 -3.10 -39.16
C ALA A 40 -12.38 -1.62 -38.77
N LEU A 41 -12.74 -0.75 -39.72
CA LEU A 41 -12.97 0.67 -39.46
C LEU A 41 -14.15 0.89 -38.51
N VAL A 42 -15.23 0.12 -38.63
CA VAL A 42 -16.36 0.15 -37.71
C VAL A 42 -15.92 -0.28 -36.31
N ILE A 43 -15.17 -1.39 -36.17
CA ILE A 43 -14.64 -1.84 -34.87
C ILE A 43 -13.74 -0.75 -34.27
N LEU A 44 -12.80 -0.20 -35.04
CA LEU A 44 -11.90 0.85 -34.58
C LEU A 44 -12.64 2.15 -34.18
N ARG A 45 -13.72 2.49 -34.89
CA ARG A 45 -14.53 3.70 -34.62
C ARG A 45 -15.37 3.57 -33.35
N TYR A 46 -15.83 2.36 -33.02
CA TYR A 46 -16.78 2.12 -31.94
C TYR A 46 -16.16 1.41 -30.72
N SER A 47 -14.89 1.03 -30.78
CA SER A 47 -14.17 0.51 -29.60
C SER A 47 -13.70 1.65 -28.71
N ALA A 48 -14.04 1.62 -27.43
CA ALA A 48 -13.54 2.59 -26.46
C ALA A 48 -12.01 2.44 -26.30
N PRO A 49 -11.25 3.53 -26.35
CA PRO A 49 -9.80 3.47 -26.11
C PRO A 49 -9.52 3.06 -24.65
N ILE A 50 -8.47 2.25 -24.47
CA ILE A 50 -7.93 1.90 -23.16
C ILE A 50 -6.50 2.41 -23.12
N TYR A 51 -6.17 3.13 -22.05
CA TYR A 51 -4.85 3.70 -21.79
C TYR A 51 -4.18 2.93 -20.66
N GLU A 52 -2.88 2.75 -20.72
CA GLU A 52 -2.09 2.19 -19.63
C GLU A 52 -1.13 3.28 -19.15
N CYS A 53 -1.33 3.70 -17.91
CA CYS A 53 -0.50 4.68 -17.25
C CYS A 53 0.45 3.98 -16.28
N THR A 54 1.71 4.43 -16.26
CA THR A 54 2.78 3.77 -15.48
C THR A 54 3.57 4.81 -14.71
N SER A 55 3.82 4.56 -13.43
CA SER A 55 4.81 5.26 -12.62
C SER A 55 5.88 4.27 -12.16
N VAL A 56 7.11 4.74 -12.01
CA VAL A 56 8.24 3.92 -11.57
C VAL A 56 8.81 4.51 -10.29
N ILE A 57 8.93 3.67 -9.27
CA ILE A 57 9.48 4.03 -7.97
C ILE A 57 10.75 3.20 -7.74
N LYS A 58 11.81 3.84 -7.26
CA LYS A 58 12.97 3.16 -6.68
C LYS A 58 12.73 2.96 -5.20
N ILE A 59 12.77 1.72 -4.76
CA ILE A 59 12.71 1.35 -3.36
C ILE A 59 14.11 1.49 -2.78
N ALA A 60 14.24 2.17 -1.64
CA ALA A 60 15.49 2.23 -0.91
C ALA A 60 15.54 1.10 0.10
N ASN A 61 16.68 0.42 0.17
CA ASN A 61 16.92 -0.64 1.14
C ASN A 61 17.14 -0.06 2.55
N GLU A 62 16.68 -0.75 3.58
CA GLU A 62 16.72 -0.31 4.98
C GLU A 62 18.10 -0.43 5.64
N ASP A 63 19.16 0.13 5.08
CA ASP A 63 20.48 0.05 5.74
C ASP A 63 20.64 0.99 6.96
N ASN A 64 19.72 1.91 7.24
CA ASN A 64 20.01 3.02 8.15
C ASN A 64 19.47 2.92 9.58
N ALA A 65 18.34 2.27 9.84
CA ALA A 65 17.78 2.22 11.19
C ALA A 65 18.52 1.22 12.12
N GLN A 66 19.02 0.12 11.58
CA GLN A 66 19.78 -0.88 12.34
C GLN A 66 21.20 -0.40 12.64
N ASN A 67 21.83 0.32 11.69
CA ASN A 67 23.17 0.91 11.87
C ASN A 67 23.16 2.02 12.93
N VAL A 68 22.08 2.80 13.03
CA VAL A 68 21.90 3.86 14.02
C VAL A 68 21.78 3.32 15.44
N LEU A 69 21.19 2.15 15.63
CA LEU A 69 21.07 1.51 16.94
C LEU A 69 22.33 0.79 17.40
N GLY A 70 23.39 0.72 16.56
CA GLY A 70 24.59 -0.04 16.87
C GLY A 70 24.29 -1.55 17.04
N LEU A 71 23.15 -1.99 16.57
CA LEU A 71 22.73 -3.39 16.53
C LEU A 71 23.35 -4.04 15.30
N GLU A 72 24.65 -3.91 15.11
CA GLU A 72 25.37 -4.73 14.14
C GLU A 72 25.09 -6.20 14.46
N SER A 73 24.17 -6.77 13.75
CA SER A 73 24.01 -8.21 13.67
C SER A 73 25.28 -8.75 13.01
N LYS A 74 26.27 -9.13 13.83
CA LYS A 74 27.49 -9.82 13.38
C LYS A 74 27.21 -11.19 12.75
N ASN A 75 25.97 -11.59 12.64
CA ASN A 75 25.55 -12.78 11.91
C ASN A 75 24.90 -12.32 10.61
N GLY A 76 25.65 -12.44 9.53
CA GLY A 76 25.25 -12.12 8.16
C GLY A 76 24.09 -12.97 7.65
N PHE A 77 22.89 -12.71 8.18
CA PHE A 77 21.68 -13.04 7.47
C PHE A 77 21.41 -11.84 6.54
N TYR A 78 21.72 -12.04 5.27
CA TYR A 78 21.24 -11.19 4.20
C TYR A 78 19.72 -11.08 4.37
N SER A 79 19.23 -9.91 4.74
CA SER A 79 17.83 -9.57 4.47
C SER A 79 17.66 -9.79 2.98
N ASP A 80 16.82 -10.74 2.60
CA ASP A 80 16.59 -11.04 1.20
C ASP A 80 15.87 -9.83 0.62
N ASN A 81 16.57 -8.98 -0.14
CA ASN A 81 16.03 -7.78 -0.78
C ASN A 81 14.70 -8.08 -1.50
N ASN A 82 14.49 -9.34 -1.88
CA ASN A 82 13.29 -9.81 -2.53
C ASN A 82 12.07 -9.78 -1.59
N SER A 83 12.24 -10.03 -0.30
CA SER A 83 11.13 -10.05 0.66
C SER A 83 10.64 -8.64 1.00
N GLU A 84 11.54 -7.65 1.08
CA GLU A 84 11.18 -6.25 1.33
C GLU A 84 10.42 -5.66 0.13
N ILE A 85 10.94 -5.83 -1.08
CA ILE A 85 10.27 -5.36 -2.30
C ILE A 85 8.89 -6.00 -2.46
N ALA A 86 8.74 -7.28 -2.13
CA ALA A 86 7.45 -7.95 -2.16
C ALA A 86 6.48 -7.36 -1.13
N GLY A 87 6.95 -7.02 0.08
CA GLY A 87 6.17 -6.33 1.10
C GLY A 87 5.69 -4.95 0.64
N ASP A 88 6.55 -4.17 0.01
CA ASP A 88 6.22 -2.84 -0.52
C ASP A 88 5.21 -2.91 -1.67
N ILE A 89 5.32 -3.91 -2.54
CA ILE A 89 4.33 -4.18 -3.59
C ILE A 89 2.94 -4.44 -2.98
N GLU A 90 2.85 -5.30 -1.97
CA GLU A 90 1.59 -5.59 -1.30
C GLU A 90 1.06 -4.38 -0.52
N LEU A 91 1.95 -3.58 0.07
CA LEU A 91 1.57 -2.34 0.75
C LEU A 91 0.96 -1.32 -0.22
N ILE A 92 1.55 -1.11 -1.40
CA ILE A 92 0.99 -0.21 -2.43
C ILE A 92 -0.39 -0.68 -2.89
N LYS A 93 -0.61 -1.99 -3.02
CA LYS A 93 -1.90 -2.60 -3.37
C LYS A 93 -2.89 -2.63 -2.22
N SER A 94 -2.45 -2.30 -1.01
CA SER A 94 -3.28 -2.36 0.18
C SER A 94 -4.43 -1.36 0.15
N LYS A 95 -5.54 -1.72 0.81
CA LYS A 95 -6.67 -0.80 1.00
C LYS A 95 -6.27 0.52 1.66
N ILE A 96 -5.24 0.52 2.48
CA ILE A 96 -4.78 1.70 3.21
C ILE A 96 -4.26 2.74 2.23
N ILE A 97 -3.32 2.38 1.37
CA ILE A 97 -2.72 3.29 0.40
C ILE A 97 -3.75 3.70 -0.65
N ILE A 98 -4.52 2.75 -1.20
CA ILE A 98 -5.57 3.04 -2.18
C ILE A 98 -6.61 4.01 -1.59
N SER A 99 -7.06 3.79 -0.36
CA SER A 99 -8.03 4.69 0.30
C SER A 99 -7.46 6.09 0.54
N LYS A 100 -6.19 6.21 0.94
CA LYS A 100 -5.51 7.51 1.10
C LYS A 100 -5.42 8.24 -0.25
N ALA A 101 -5.04 7.54 -1.31
CA ALA A 101 -4.95 8.10 -2.66
C ALA A 101 -6.31 8.56 -3.19
N LEU A 102 -7.36 7.74 -3.05
CA LEU A 102 -8.70 8.08 -3.48
C LEU A 102 -9.28 9.30 -2.78
N LYS A 103 -8.95 9.52 -1.49
CA LYS A 103 -9.39 10.71 -0.75
C LYS A 103 -8.82 12.02 -1.29
N LYS A 104 -7.65 11.98 -1.95
CA LYS A 104 -6.99 13.16 -2.54
C LYS A 104 -7.46 13.45 -3.96
N LEU A 105 -8.15 12.51 -4.60
CA LEU A 105 -8.63 12.64 -5.96
C LEU A 105 -10.13 12.92 -6.02
N PRO A 106 -10.61 13.67 -7.02
CA PRO A 106 -12.02 13.97 -7.20
C PRO A 106 -12.79 12.77 -7.80
N LEU A 107 -12.70 11.61 -7.13
CA LEU A 107 -13.30 10.36 -7.58
C LEU A 107 -14.60 10.02 -6.84
N GLN A 108 -15.09 10.91 -5.98
CA GLN A 108 -16.35 10.72 -5.27
C GLN A 108 -17.55 10.79 -6.20
N VAL A 109 -17.45 11.58 -7.27
CA VAL A 109 -18.47 11.70 -8.32
C VAL A 109 -17.78 11.48 -9.66
N SER A 110 -18.28 10.51 -10.43
CA SER A 110 -17.85 10.30 -11.81
C SER A 110 -18.83 10.95 -12.78
N TYR A 111 -18.30 11.67 -13.76
CA TYR A 111 -19.05 12.40 -14.77
C TYR A 111 -18.89 11.76 -16.13
N TYR A 112 -19.96 11.63 -16.85
CA TYR A 112 -20.00 10.95 -18.14
C TYR A 112 -20.75 11.76 -19.18
N SER A 113 -20.26 11.70 -20.41
CA SER A 113 -20.99 12.07 -21.61
C SER A 113 -21.32 10.80 -22.39
N LYS A 114 -22.61 10.58 -22.64
CA LYS A 114 -23.09 9.43 -23.40
C LYS A 114 -23.42 9.89 -24.82
N GLY A 115 -22.55 9.56 -25.77
CA GLY A 115 -22.84 9.69 -27.19
C GLY A 115 -23.83 8.63 -27.69
N SER A 116 -24.03 8.56 -28.99
CA SER A 116 -24.95 7.61 -29.61
C SER A 116 -24.58 6.14 -29.30
N ILE A 117 -23.28 5.84 -29.14
CA ILE A 117 -22.77 4.48 -28.90
C ILE A 117 -21.76 4.43 -27.75
N LEU A 118 -20.84 5.39 -27.68
CA LEU A 118 -19.78 5.40 -26.68
C LEU A 118 -20.15 6.27 -25.48
N VAL A 119 -19.70 5.83 -24.30
CA VAL A 119 -19.76 6.60 -23.07
C VAL A 119 -18.34 7.02 -22.72
N ASN A 120 -18.12 8.34 -22.59
CA ASN A 120 -16.86 8.93 -22.25
C ASN A 120 -16.90 9.46 -20.81
N GLU A 121 -15.91 9.12 -20.00
CA GLU A 121 -15.73 9.70 -18.67
C GLU A 121 -14.99 11.03 -18.79
N LEU A 122 -15.60 12.09 -18.24
CA LEU A 122 -15.09 13.46 -18.35
C LEU A 122 -14.02 13.80 -17.29
N TYR A 123 -14.02 13.08 -16.17
CA TYR A 123 -13.12 13.25 -15.03
C TYR A 123 -12.92 14.75 -14.67
N LYS A 124 -11.71 15.30 -14.76
CA LYS A 124 -11.43 16.72 -14.46
C LYS A 124 -11.90 17.71 -15.54
N GLN A 125 -12.27 17.21 -16.73
CA GLN A 125 -12.73 18.03 -17.85
C GLN A 125 -14.26 18.15 -17.89
N THR A 126 -14.90 18.01 -16.75
CA THR A 126 -16.36 18.13 -16.65
C THR A 126 -16.81 19.60 -16.72
N PRO A 127 -17.82 19.94 -17.54
CA PRO A 127 -18.34 21.30 -17.61
C PRO A 127 -19.30 21.66 -16.47
N PHE A 128 -19.60 20.74 -15.58
CA PHE A 128 -20.39 20.94 -14.38
C PHE A 128 -19.85 20.13 -13.21
N THR A 129 -20.16 20.56 -11.98
CA THR A 129 -19.77 19.84 -10.76
C THR A 129 -20.98 19.55 -9.90
N VAL A 130 -20.90 18.50 -9.10
CA VAL A 130 -21.97 18.06 -8.20
C VAL A 130 -21.46 18.01 -6.77
N ASP A 131 -22.04 18.85 -5.92
CA ASP A 131 -21.92 18.74 -4.48
C ASP A 131 -23.05 17.84 -3.98
N TYR A 132 -22.80 16.97 -3.01
CA TYR A 132 -23.82 16.06 -2.52
C TYR A 132 -23.72 15.82 -1.01
N SER A 133 -24.87 15.48 -0.42
CA SER A 133 -24.99 14.97 0.94
C SER A 133 -25.88 13.73 0.91
N LEU A 134 -25.35 12.60 1.31
CA LEU A 134 -26.07 11.32 1.31
C LEU A 134 -27.07 11.25 2.47
N LYS A 135 -28.26 10.78 2.16
CA LYS A 135 -29.30 10.38 3.13
C LYS A 135 -29.42 8.86 3.19
N ASP A 136 -29.12 8.18 2.06
CA ASP A 136 -29.23 6.74 1.91
C ASP A 136 -28.21 6.27 0.87
N SER A 137 -27.52 5.16 1.18
CA SER A 137 -26.46 4.61 0.33
C SER A 137 -26.98 3.96 -0.96
N SER A 138 -28.27 3.74 -1.10
CA SER A 138 -28.86 3.09 -2.28
C SER A 138 -28.69 3.87 -3.59
N ILE A 139 -28.40 5.17 -3.53
CA ILE A 139 -28.11 6.00 -4.70
C ILE A 139 -26.71 5.76 -5.26
N LEU A 140 -25.78 5.19 -4.47
CA LEU A 140 -24.42 4.97 -4.88
C LEU A 140 -24.35 4.07 -6.12
N GLY A 141 -23.51 4.45 -7.10
CA GLY A 141 -23.38 3.75 -8.37
C GLY A 141 -24.60 3.87 -9.30
N SER A 142 -25.64 4.62 -8.93
CA SER A 142 -26.81 4.82 -9.81
C SER A 142 -26.55 5.97 -10.78
N PRO A 143 -26.78 5.79 -12.10
CA PRO A 143 -26.64 6.87 -13.07
C PRO A 143 -27.77 7.89 -12.92
N ILE A 144 -27.39 9.15 -12.74
CA ILE A 144 -28.31 10.30 -12.67
C ILE A 144 -28.08 11.12 -13.94
N LEU A 145 -29.06 11.08 -14.84
CA LEU A 145 -29.02 11.80 -16.12
C LEU A 145 -29.32 13.28 -15.88
N VAL A 146 -28.54 14.11 -16.55
CA VAL A 146 -28.65 15.57 -16.49
C VAL A 146 -28.78 16.13 -17.90
N GLU A 147 -29.87 16.81 -18.19
CA GLU A 147 -30.10 17.54 -19.43
C GLU A 147 -30.18 19.04 -19.13
N PHE A 148 -29.25 19.82 -19.65
CA PHE A 148 -29.23 21.27 -19.45
C PHE A 148 -30.15 21.94 -20.46
N LYS A 149 -31.25 22.51 -19.99
CA LYS A 149 -32.18 23.28 -20.83
C LYS A 149 -31.72 24.73 -21.02
N SER A 150 -31.07 25.28 -20.00
CA SER A 150 -30.46 26.62 -20.03
C SER A 150 -29.30 26.67 -19.03
N LYS A 151 -28.58 27.80 -18.97
CA LYS A 151 -27.55 28.03 -17.96
C LYS A 151 -28.07 27.86 -16.51
N ASN A 152 -29.33 28.17 -16.30
CA ASN A 152 -29.96 28.23 -14.97
C ASN A 152 -30.93 27.07 -14.68
N THR A 153 -31.28 26.27 -15.69
CA THR A 153 -32.26 25.18 -15.56
C THR A 153 -31.76 23.90 -16.18
N LEU A 154 -32.04 22.81 -15.51
CA LEU A 154 -31.70 21.46 -15.94
C LEU A 154 -32.85 20.49 -15.64
N ASN A 155 -32.92 19.41 -16.41
CA ASN A 155 -33.77 18.25 -16.13
C ASN A 155 -32.92 17.13 -15.52
N LEU A 156 -33.43 16.54 -14.43
CA LEU A 156 -32.84 15.36 -13.81
C LEU A 156 -33.74 14.16 -14.04
N THR A 157 -33.10 13.08 -14.53
CA THR A 157 -33.81 11.81 -14.71
C THR A 157 -32.99 10.67 -14.06
N TYR A 158 -33.58 9.98 -13.09
CA TYR A 158 -33.02 8.77 -12.52
C TYR A 158 -34.11 7.90 -11.93
N THR A 159 -33.78 6.62 -11.67
CA THR A 159 -34.67 5.67 -10.99
C THR A 159 -34.22 5.51 -9.54
N SER A 160 -35.05 5.96 -8.61
CA SER A 160 -34.79 5.79 -7.17
C SER A 160 -34.81 4.29 -6.81
N ARG A 161 -33.70 3.78 -6.31
CA ARG A 161 -33.64 2.39 -5.82
C ARG A 161 -34.43 2.21 -4.54
N LYS A 162 -34.59 3.26 -3.75
CA LYS A 162 -35.34 3.26 -2.50
C LYS A 162 -36.85 3.16 -2.72
N THR A 163 -37.37 3.89 -3.71
CA THR A 163 -38.82 3.97 -3.94
C THR A 163 -39.28 3.21 -5.18
N GLY A 164 -38.35 2.73 -6.03
CA GLY A 164 -38.63 2.11 -7.32
C GLY A 164 -39.20 3.08 -8.38
N LYS A 165 -39.38 4.36 -8.05
CA LYS A 165 -39.99 5.34 -8.95
C LYS A 165 -38.93 6.01 -9.82
N LYS A 166 -39.29 6.21 -11.11
CA LYS A 166 -38.53 7.07 -12.02
C LYS A 166 -38.87 8.53 -11.72
N ILE A 167 -37.85 9.30 -11.36
CA ILE A 167 -37.92 10.74 -11.13
C ILE A 167 -37.47 11.41 -12.43
N ASN A 168 -38.27 12.30 -12.95
CA ASN A 168 -37.97 13.12 -14.11
C ASN A 168 -38.58 14.50 -13.84
N GLN A 169 -37.74 15.46 -13.47
CA GLN A 169 -38.20 16.78 -13.04
C GLN A 169 -37.16 17.86 -13.35
N ASP A 170 -37.66 19.06 -13.62
CA ASP A 170 -36.82 20.22 -13.86
C ASP A 170 -36.41 20.90 -12.55
N TYR A 171 -35.15 21.33 -12.51
CA TYR A 171 -34.55 21.99 -11.35
C TYR A 171 -33.70 23.19 -11.78
N TYR A 172 -33.35 24.03 -10.81
CA TYR A 172 -32.44 25.15 -11.01
C TYR A 172 -30.99 24.75 -10.69
N THR A 173 -30.06 25.19 -11.54
CA THR A 173 -28.62 25.05 -11.28
C THR A 173 -28.22 25.89 -10.06
N GLY A 174 -27.19 25.45 -9.34
CA GLY A 174 -26.65 26.14 -8.17
C GLY A 174 -27.52 26.11 -6.92
N LYS A 175 -28.69 25.46 -6.95
CA LYS A 175 -29.56 25.26 -5.78
C LYS A 175 -29.50 23.83 -5.28
N TRP A 176 -29.72 23.65 -3.99
CA TRP A 176 -29.81 22.30 -3.39
C TRP A 176 -31.15 21.65 -3.81
N ILE A 177 -31.03 20.46 -4.38
CA ILE A 177 -32.11 19.60 -4.84
C ILE A 177 -32.25 18.45 -3.86
N SER A 178 -33.40 18.31 -3.23
CA SER A 178 -33.68 17.23 -2.30
C SER A 178 -34.24 16.03 -3.05
N LEU A 179 -33.45 14.97 -3.15
CA LEU A 179 -33.85 13.65 -3.65
C LEU A 179 -34.17 12.72 -2.47
N PRO A 180 -34.86 11.59 -2.70
CA PRO A 180 -35.17 10.62 -1.66
C PRO A 180 -33.93 10.07 -0.93
N GLU A 181 -32.83 9.85 -1.68
CA GLU A 181 -31.62 9.22 -1.17
C GLU A 181 -30.48 10.20 -0.90
N ALA A 182 -30.50 11.38 -1.49
CA ALA A 182 -29.45 12.38 -1.34
C ALA A 182 -29.98 13.81 -1.52
N THR A 183 -29.24 14.76 -1.02
CA THR A 183 -29.38 16.15 -1.41
C THR A 183 -28.21 16.50 -2.30
N ILE A 184 -28.45 17.01 -3.49
CA ILE A 184 -27.43 17.32 -4.48
C ILE A 184 -27.52 18.79 -4.92
N LYS A 185 -26.39 19.35 -5.33
CA LYS A 185 -26.30 20.68 -5.92
C LYS A 185 -25.46 20.62 -7.17
N ILE A 186 -25.99 21.00 -8.30
CA ILE A 186 -25.31 20.99 -9.59
C ILE A 186 -24.90 22.39 -9.96
N ASN A 187 -23.59 22.62 -10.06
CA ASN A 187 -23.00 23.88 -10.44
C ASN A 187 -22.48 23.80 -11.87
N VAL A 188 -22.86 24.75 -12.72
CA VAL A 188 -22.34 24.85 -14.08
C VAL A 188 -21.01 25.59 -14.03
N VAL A 189 -19.96 24.96 -14.54
CA VAL A 189 -18.62 25.54 -14.63
C VAL A 189 -18.41 26.22 -15.97
N ASP A 190 -18.73 25.52 -17.06
CA ASP A 190 -18.63 26.05 -18.41
C ASP A 190 -19.87 25.69 -19.25
N TYR A 191 -20.77 26.68 -19.39
CA TYR A 191 -21.99 26.47 -20.15
C TYR A 191 -21.75 26.39 -21.66
N ASN A 192 -20.70 27.06 -22.17
CA ASN A 192 -20.40 27.01 -23.61
C ASN A 192 -19.95 25.60 -24.01
N SER A 193 -19.10 24.97 -23.20
CA SER A 193 -18.72 23.58 -23.42
C SER A 193 -19.92 22.62 -23.35
N ILE A 194 -20.90 22.88 -22.47
CA ILE A 194 -22.15 22.09 -22.45
C ILE A 194 -22.88 22.23 -23.77
N LEU A 195 -23.03 23.45 -24.29
CA LEU A 195 -23.74 23.73 -25.56
C LEU A 195 -23.01 23.09 -26.76
N GLU A 196 -21.68 23.17 -26.78
CA GLU A 196 -20.89 22.56 -27.85
C GLU A 196 -21.04 21.03 -27.84
N MET A 197 -20.89 20.39 -26.68
CA MET A 197 -21.08 18.96 -26.54
C MET A 197 -22.50 18.49 -26.86
N GLN A 198 -23.51 19.31 -26.55
CA GLN A 198 -24.91 19.01 -26.89
C GLN A 198 -25.24 19.26 -28.36
N LYS A 199 -24.51 20.13 -29.07
CA LYS A 199 -24.72 20.42 -30.50
C LYS A 199 -24.15 19.36 -31.42
N ASP A 200 -22.95 18.85 -31.12
CA ASP A 200 -22.24 17.88 -31.96
C ASP A 200 -22.87 16.48 -31.91
N LEU A 201 -23.61 16.18 -30.89
CA LEU A 201 -24.14 14.86 -30.62
C LEU A 201 -25.66 15.01 -30.44
N SER A 202 -26.39 14.88 -31.48
CA SER A 202 -27.86 15.10 -31.54
C SER A 202 -28.70 14.41 -30.45
N LYS A 203 -28.09 13.84 -29.40
CA LYS A 203 -28.68 13.24 -28.18
C LYS A 203 -27.69 13.00 -27.04
N ASP A 204 -26.59 13.73 -26.91
CA ASP A 204 -25.69 13.47 -25.76
C ASP A 204 -26.34 13.90 -24.46
N VAL A 205 -26.55 12.90 -23.62
CA VAL A 205 -27.08 13.08 -22.30
C VAL A 205 -25.88 12.97 -21.33
N PHE A 206 -25.66 14.03 -20.58
CA PHE A 206 -24.75 13.95 -19.46
C PHE A 206 -25.37 13.09 -18.35
N PHE A 207 -24.55 12.35 -17.70
CA PHE A 207 -24.93 11.72 -16.44
C PHE A 207 -23.75 11.68 -15.47
N PHE A 208 -24.05 11.56 -14.22
CA PHE A 208 -23.06 11.37 -13.19
C PHE A 208 -23.46 10.21 -12.27
N THR A 209 -22.49 9.65 -11.59
CA THR A 209 -22.69 8.65 -10.54
C THR A 209 -21.97 9.09 -9.28
N ILE A 210 -22.61 8.93 -8.13
CA ILE A 210 -21.96 9.07 -6.83
C ILE A 210 -21.35 7.73 -6.50
N ASN A 211 -20.03 7.69 -6.41
CA ASN A 211 -19.30 6.44 -6.30
C ASN A 211 -19.31 5.89 -4.87
N ASN A 212 -19.35 4.56 -4.74
CA ASN A 212 -19.10 3.89 -3.48
C ASN A 212 -17.59 3.73 -3.30
N THR A 213 -17.03 4.38 -2.28
CA THR A 213 -15.59 4.37 -2.03
C THR A 213 -15.04 2.97 -1.83
N ASP A 214 -15.76 2.08 -1.14
CA ASP A 214 -15.32 0.70 -0.89
C ASP A 214 -15.31 -0.14 -2.16
N GLU A 215 -16.29 0.06 -3.05
CA GLU A 215 -16.33 -0.59 -4.36
C GLU A 215 -15.20 -0.10 -5.25
N GLU A 216 -14.92 1.21 -5.26
CA GLU A 216 -13.79 1.78 -6.02
C GLU A 216 -12.45 1.29 -5.51
N ILE A 217 -12.23 1.23 -4.18
CA ILE A 217 -11.02 0.63 -3.59
C ILE A 217 -10.86 -0.80 -4.07
N SER A 218 -11.94 -1.58 -4.03
CA SER A 218 -11.91 -3.00 -4.38
C SER A 218 -11.68 -3.21 -5.88
N ARG A 219 -12.22 -2.34 -6.72
CA ARG A 219 -11.99 -2.33 -8.16
C ARG A 219 -10.52 -2.03 -8.45
N LEU A 220 -10.00 -0.94 -7.87
CA LEU A 220 -8.61 -0.54 -8.08
C LEU A 220 -7.62 -1.59 -7.56
N ALA A 221 -7.88 -2.22 -6.41
CA ALA A 221 -7.04 -3.29 -5.89
C ALA A 221 -6.91 -4.48 -6.85
N LYS A 222 -7.93 -4.75 -7.67
CA LYS A 222 -7.92 -5.81 -8.69
C LYS A 222 -7.27 -5.37 -10.01
N GLU A 223 -7.49 -4.14 -10.42
CA GLU A 223 -7.03 -3.61 -11.71
C GLU A 223 -5.59 -3.07 -11.66
N LEU A 224 -5.13 -2.70 -10.46
CA LEU A 224 -3.78 -2.19 -10.23
C LEU A 224 -2.75 -3.31 -10.39
N SER A 225 -1.81 -3.11 -11.30
CA SER A 225 -0.67 -4.01 -11.47
C SER A 225 0.59 -3.34 -10.89
N VAL A 226 1.13 -3.91 -9.82
CA VAL A 226 2.39 -3.49 -9.24
C VAL A 226 3.38 -4.64 -9.39
N THR A 227 4.48 -4.40 -10.09
CA THR A 227 5.46 -5.44 -10.42
C THR A 227 6.88 -4.91 -10.34
N VAL A 228 7.83 -5.80 -10.06
CA VAL A 228 9.25 -5.46 -10.13
C VAL A 228 9.62 -5.13 -11.57
N LEU A 229 10.24 -3.98 -11.79
CA LEU A 229 10.77 -3.57 -13.10
C LEU A 229 12.22 -4.03 -13.26
N ASN A 230 13.04 -3.79 -12.24
CA ASN A 230 14.42 -4.26 -12.17
C ASN A 230 14.76 -4.56 -10.71
N LEU A 231 15.16 -5.81 -10.46
CA LEU A 231 15.46 -6.29 -9.11
C LEU A 231 16.77 -5.73 -8.57
N GLU A 232 17.80 -5.65 -9.42
CA GLU A 232 19.13 -5.14 -9.04
C GLU A 232 19.08 -3.65 -8.69
N ALA A 233 18.26 -2.89 -9.43
CA ALA A 233 18.05 -1.47 -9.18
C ALA A 233 16.98 -1.19 -8.12
N SER A 234 16.37 -2.24 -7.54
CA SER A 234 15.27 -2.15 -6.59
C SER A 234 14.14 -1.24 -7.10
N THR A 235 13.76 -1.39 -8.37
CA THR A 235 12.71 -0.58 -8.97
C THR A 235 11.44 -1.37 -9.18
N ILE A 236 10.32 -0.75 -8.85
CA ILE A 236 8.97 -1.25 -9.10
C ILE A 236 8.22 -0.33 -10.04
N GLN A 237 7.28 -0.90 -10.78
CA GLN A 237 6.37 -0.15 -11.62
C GLN A 237 4.93 -0.34 -11.15
N ILE A 238 4.20 0.76 -11.08
CA ILE A 238 2.77 0.81 -10.80
C ILE A 238 2.06 1.07 -12.11
N LYS A 239 1.15 0.20 -12.53
CA LYS A 239 0.39 0.32 -13.76
C LYS A 239 -1.10 0.28 -13.50
N LEU A 240 -1.83 1.12 -14.20
CA LEU A 240 -3.29 1.11 -14.21
C LEU A 240 -3.80 1.26 -15.64
N LYS A 241 -4.81 0.46 -15.98
CA LYS A 241 -5.54 0.56 -17.25
C LYS A 241 -6.88 1.22 -17.01
N ASP A 242 -7.16 2.29 -17.74
CA ASP A 242 -8.45 2.97 -17.66
C ASP A 242 -8.84 3.52 -19.05
N LYS A 243 -10.11 3.84 -19.22
CA LYS A 243 -10.63 4.51 -20.43
C LYS A 243 -10.27 5.99 -20.46
N ASN A 244 -9.92 6.57 -19.31
CA ASN A 244 -9.48 7.95 -19.18
C ASN A 244 -8.01 8.00 -18.73
N SER A 245 -7.13 8.45 -19.63
CA SER A 245 -5.68 8.51 -19.38
C SER A 245 -5.31 9.46 -18.25
N THR A 246 -6.00 10.59 -18.13
CA THR A 246 -5.75 11.58 -17.07
C THR A 246 -6.11 11.00 -15.71
N LYS A 247 -7.25 10.31 -15.61
CA LYS A 247 -7.67 9.61 -14.40
C LYS A 247 -6.67 8.53 -13.99
N ALA A 248 -6.27 7.68 -14.94
CA ALA A 248 -5.29 6.62 -14.69
C ALA A 248 -3.95 7.18 -14.24
N SER A 249 -3.47 8.24 -14.88
CA SER A 249 -2.21 8.93 -14.54
C SER A 249 -2.28 9.54 -13.14
N ASP A 250 -3.36 10.24 -12.82
CA ASP A 250 -3.56 10.86 -11.51
C ASP A 250 -3.61 9.81 -10.39
N ILE A 251 -4.31 8.69 -10.61
CA ILE A 251 -4.40 7.60 -9.63
C ILE A 251 -3.02 7.00 -9.38
N VAL A 252 -2.28 6.64 -10.44
CA VAL A 252 -0.96 6.01 -10.33
C VAL A 252 0.04 6.95 -9.65
N ASN A 253 0.07 8.23 -10.02
CA ASN A 253 0.95 9.22 -9.41
C ASN A 253 0.59 9.49 -7.95
N THR A 254 -0.71 9.59 -7.65
CA THR A 254 -1.16 9.80 -6.26
C THR A 254 -0.86 8.58 -5.39
N LEU A 255 -1.00 7.34 -5.91
CA LEU A 255 -0.60 6.13 -5.20
C LEU A 255 0.90 6.13 -4.88
N ALA A 256 1.74 6.52 -5.86
CA ALA A 256 3.18 6.64 -5.67
C ALA A 256 3.53 7.67 -4.58
N GLN A 257 2.85 8.82 -4.60
CA GLN A 257 3.03 9.87 -3.59
C GLN A 257 2.53 9.43 -2.22
N GLU A 258 1.34 8.80 -2.14
CA GLU A 258 0.79 8.32 -0.87
C GLU A 258 1.62 7.21 -0.24
N PHE A 259 2.23 6.36 -1.04
CA PHE A 259 3.18 5.38 -0.56
C PHE A 259 4.37 6.06 0.13
N ASN A 260 4.98 7.09 -0.50
CA ASN A 260 6.06 7.86 0.10
C ASN A 260 5.63 8.59 1.37
N VAL A 261 4.44 9.21 1.37
CA VAL A 261 3.90 9.90 2.56
C VAL A 261 3.67 8.91 3.69
N TYR A 262 3.11 7.76 3.37
CA TYR A 262 2.87 6.71 4.37
C TYR A 262 4.15 6.18 4.99
N ASP A 263 5.21 5.98 4.19
CA ASP A 263 6.52 5.57 4.69
C ASP A 263 7.07 6.60 5.69
N VAL A 264 7.04 7.89 5.33
CA VAL A 264 7.48 8.98 6.22
C VAL A 264 6.64 9.05 7.50
N GLU A 265 5.32 9.03 7.38
CA GLU A 265 4.41 9.07 8.53
C GLU A 265 4.70 7.93 9.51
N LYS A 266 4.87 6.72 8.97
CA LYS A 266 5.10 5.53 9.77
C LYS A 266 6.45 5.53 10.48
N ASN A 267 7.50 5.87 9.76
CA ASN A 267 8.84 5.93 10.33
C ASN A 267 8.95 7.07 11.36
N SER A 268 8.26 8.19 11.12
CA SER A 268 8.14 9.27 12.10
C SER A 268 7.37 8.82 13.36
N GLU A 269 6.31 8.03 13.22
CA GLU A 269 5.57 7.49 14.37
C GLU A 269 6.46 6.56 15.23
N VAL A 270 7.25 5.70 14.57
CA VAL A 270 8.21 4.82 15.25
C VAL A 270 9.26 5.65 16.00
N ALA A 271 9.86 6.65 15.34
CA ALA A 271 10.84 7.53 15.95
C ALA A 271 10.26 8.27 17.16
N ASN A 272 9.01 8.75 17.08
CA ASN A 272 8.32 9.38 18.19
C ASN A 272 8.12 8.43 19.40
N LYS A 273 7.74 7.18 19.16
CA LYS A 273 7.58 6.17 20.22
C LYS A 273 8.91 5.86 20.90
N ILE A 274 9.99 5.77 20.11
CA ILE A 274 11.34 5.56 20.64
C ILE A 274 11.77 6.76 21.49
N LEU A 275 11.55 7.98 21.00
CA LEU A 275 11.88 9.20 21.76
C LEU A 275 11.09 9.30 23.06
N ASP A 276 9.79 9.01 23.05
CA ASP A 276 8.96 8.99 24.26
C ASP A 276 9.45 7.94 25.28
N PHE A 277 9.86 6.76 24.80
CA PHE A 277 10.49 5.75 25.65
C PHE A 277 11.82 6.23 26.23
N ILE A 278 12.69 6.81 25.40
CA ILE A 278 13.98 7.36 25.85
C ILE A 278 13.75 8.46 26.88
N ASP A 279 12.81 9.37 26.67
CA ASP A 279 12.51 10.46 27.61
C ASP A 279 12.03 9.97 28.98
N LYS A 280 11.14 8.96 28.97
CA LYS A 280 10.71 8.31 30.22
C LYS A 280 11.87 7.62 30.93
N THR A 281 12.74 6.98 30.17
CA THR A 281 13.90 6.29 30.73
C THR A 281 14.93 7.29 31.27
N ILE A 282 15.20 8.38 30.55
CA ILE A 282 16.06 9.47 31.03
C ILE A 282 15.55 10.00 32.37
N THR A 283 14.25 10.28 32.49
CA THR A 283 13.65 10.76 33.73
C THR A 283 13.87 9.80 34.92
N SER A 284 13.76 8.49 34.65
CA SER A 284 14.01 7.46 35.68
C SER A 284 15.50 7.43 36.09
N ILE A 285 16.38 7.45 35.09
CA ILE A 285 17.84 7.36 35.31
C ILE A 285 18.36 8.65 35.95
N ASP A 286 17.81 9.82 35.63
CA ASP A 286 18.17 11.09 36.26
C ASP A 286 17.91 11.06 37.79
N ALA A 287 16.75 10.49 38.17
CA ALA A 287 16.44 10.26 39.58
C ALA A 287 17.42 9.28 40.26
N GLU A 288 17.78 8.18 39.56
CA GLU A 288 18.75 7.21 40.07
C GLU A 288 20.17 7.77 40.12
N LEU A 289 20.56 8.59 39.15
CA LEU A 289 21.83 9.31 39.13
C LEU A 289 21.93 10.26 40.31
N SER A 290 20.92 11.10 40.51
CA SER A 290 20.85 12.03 41.66
C SER A 290 20.92 11.29 43.00
N ASN A 291 20.21 10.17 43.14
CA ASN A 291 20.25 9.35 44.36
C ASN A 291 21.63 8.72 44.58
N SER A 292 22.28 8.24 43.51
CA SER A 292 23.62 7.65 43.61
C SER A 292 24.69 8.70 43.90
N GLU A 293 24.57 9.89 43.31
CA GLU A 293 25.42 11.06 43.61
C GLU A 293 25.31 11.48 45.07
N ASN A 294 24.09 11.69 45.54
CA ASN A 294 23.82 12.06 46.93
C ASN A 294 24.35 11.01 47.92
N SER A 295 24.18 9.71 47.58
CA SER A 295 24.66 8.61 48.43
C SER A 295 26.19 8.57 48.46
N LEU A 296 26.84 8.77 47.33
CA LEU A 296 28.30 8.83 47.23
C LEU A 296 28.87 10.04 48.00
N GLU A 297 28.23 11.22 47.87
CA GLU A 297 28.62 12.43 48.57
C GLU A 297 28.45 12.29 50.10
N ALA A 298 27.30 11.77 50.54
CA ALA A 298 27.05 11.49 51.95
C ALA A 298 28.10 10.52 52.53
N PHE A 299 28.44 9.48 51.75
CA PHE A 299 29.48 8.52 52.15
C PHE A 299 30.85 9.17 52.23
N LYS A 300 31.25 9.99 51.24
CA LYS A 300 32.51 10.77 51.26
C LYS A 300 32.62 11.69 52.47
N ARG A 301 31.52 12.41 52.79
CA ARG A 301 31.46 13.34 53.93
C ARG A 301 31.57 12.60 55.28
N SER A 302 30.87 11.47 55.42
CA SER A 302 30.83 10.73 56.68
C SER A 302 32.13 9.96 56.98
N ASN A 303 32.79 9.44 55.94
CA ASN A 303 33.95 8.55 56.13
C ASN A 303 35.33 9.20 55.89
N LYS A 304 35.39 10.46 55.44
CA LYS A 304 36.66 11.21 55.16
C LYS A 304 37.64 10.46 54.20
N ILE A 305 37.12 9.73 53.22
CA ILE A 305 37.93 8.86 52.34
C ILE A 305 38.20 9.57 51.02
N ILE A 306 39.46 9.64 50.61
CA ILE A 306 39.97 10.11 49.33
C ILE A 306 40.63 8.92 48.60
N SER A 307 39.97 8.44 47.56
CA SER A 307 40.41 7.51 46.50
C SER A 307 41.06 6.16 46.88
N PRO A 308 40.63 5.04 46.32
CA PRO A 308 41.28 3.74 46.38
C PRO A 308 41.62 3.17 45.01
N ASP A 309 42.76 2.49 44.92
CA ASP A 309 43.39 2.01 43.67
C ASP A 309 43.01 0.62 43.18
N GLN A 310 43.09 0.50 41.91
CA GLN A 310 43.49 -0.56 40.93
C GLN A 310 42.94 -2.00 40.99
N ALA A 311 42.65 -2.63 42.12
CA ALA A 311 42.16 -4.05 42.14
C ALA A 311 40.72 -4.22 41.64
N ILE A 312 40.10 -3.17 41.19
CA ILE A 312 38.65 -3.00 40.92
C ILE A 312 38.34 -2.97 39.46
N THR A 313 39.36 -2.79 38.60
CA THR A 313 39.19 -2.53 37.16
C THR A 313 38.49 -3.70 36.44
N ASP A 314 38.83 -4.91 36.78
CA ASP A 314 38.30 -6.11 36.11
C ASP A 314 36.81 -6.36 36.44
N VAL A 315 36.47 -6.27 37.74
CA VAL A 315 35.07 -6.48 38.17
C VAL A 315 34.18 -5.31 37.74
N THR A 316 34.74 -4.10 37.57
CA THR A 316 34.02 -2.95 37.04
C THR A 316 33.69 -3.10 35.56
N SER A 317 34.60 -3.71 34.81
CA SER A 317 34.38 -4.01 33.37
C SER A 317 33.23 -5.00 33.19
N ASP A 318 33.23 -6.09 33.93
CA ASP A 318 32.18 -7.12 33.88
C ASP A 318 30.82 -6.54 34.27
N TYR A 319 30.76 -5.75 35.34
CA TYR A 319 29.52 -5.10 35.78
C TYR A 319 28.95 -4.15 34.70
N LYS A 320 29.81 -3.37 34.04
CA LYS A 320 29.39 -2.51 32.92
C LYS A 320 28.79 -3.31 31.78
N ASN A 321 29.44 -4.42 31.42
CA ASN A 321 28.95 -5.30 30.36
C ASN A 321 27.56 -5.87 30.69
N TYR A 322 27.36 -6.36 31.91
CA TYR A 322 26.07 -6.90 32.35
C TYR A 322 24.98 -5.83 32.37
N GLN A 323 25.30 -4.61 32.78
CA GLN A 323 24.34 -3.53 32.77
C GLN A 323 23.91 -3.12 31.34
N ASN A 324 24.88 -3.02 30.42
CA ASN A 324 24.56 -2.77 29.02
C ASN A 324 23.64 -3.88 28.45
N GLN A 325 23.89 -5.13 28.82
CA GLN A 325 23.04 -6.25 28.44
C GLN A 325 21.62 -6.12 29.03
N LEU A 326 21.49 -5.74 30.32
CA LEU A 326 20.19 -5.52 30.95
C LEU A 326 19.37 -4.43 30.27
N VAL A 327 20.01 -3.36 29.83
CA VAL A 327 19.35 -2.30 29.07
C VAL A 327 18.77 -2.83 27.78
N LEU A 328 19.59 -3.56 27.00
CA LEU A 328 19.14 -4.17 25.74
C LEU A 328 17.96 -5.12 25.97
N ILE A 329 18.08 -6.01 26.97
CA ILE A 329 17.03 -6.97 27.31
C ILE A 329 15.74 -6.25 27.75
N ASN A 330 15.83 -5.21 28.60
CA ASN A 330 14.67 -4.45 29.04
C ASN A 330 13.98 -3.73 27.87
N THR A 331 14.75 -3.18 26.94
CA THR A 331 14.21 -2.55 25.74
C THR A 331 13.44 -3.57 24.89
N GLN A 332 14.02 -4.75 24.66
CA GLN A 332 13.35 -5.82 23.93
C GLN A 332 12.08 -6.31 24.66
N LEU A 333 12.15 -6.49 25.97
CA LEU A 333 10.98 -6.85 26.79
C LEU A 333 9.84 -5.83 26.66
N SER A 334 10.14 -4.55 26.74
CA SER A 334 9.13 -3.49 26.58
C SER A 334 8.48 -3.52 25.19
N LEU A 335 9.28 -3.76 24.15
CA LEU A 335 8.78 -3.93 22.79
C LEU A 335 7.85 -5.13 22.69
N PHE A 336 8.26 -6.32 23.13
CA PHE A 336 7.43 -7.52 23.05
C PHE A 336 6.20 -7.46 23.97
N GLN A 337 6.26 -6.78 25.11
CA GLN A 337 5.10 -6.54 25.98
C GLN A 337 4.07 -5.60 25.33
N SER A 338 4.53 -4.52 24.71
CA SER A 338 3.66 -3.64 23.91
C SER A 338 2.99 -4.44 22.79
N LEU A 339 3.77 -5.26 22.11
CA LEU A 339 3.34 -6.17 21.07
C LEU A 339 2.24 -7.13 21.54
N SER A 340 2.46 -7.78 22.66
CA SER A 340 1.52 -8.72 23.27
C SER A 340 0.18 -8.05 23.59
N ASN A 341 0.21 -6.81 24.08
CA ASN A 341 -0.99 -6.03 24.41
C ASN A 341 -1.75 -5.61 23.14
N ASP A 342 -1.05 -5.22 22.10
CA ASP A 342 -1.66 -4.80 20.85
C ASP A 342 -2.32 -5.97 20.10
N ILE A 343 -1.74 -7.18 20.11
CA ILE A 343 -2.35 -8.39 19.49
C ILE A 343 -3.66 -8.78 20.21
N LYS A 344 -3.75 -8.61 21.51
CA LYS A 344 -4.98 -8.83 22.28
C LYS A 344 -6.04 -7.79 21.94
N GLY A 345 -5.66 -6.57 21.62
CA GLY A 345 -6.56 -5.49 21.21
C GLY A 345 -7.15 -5.72 19.82
N LYS A 346 -8.19 -4.96 19.48
CA LYS A 346 -8.76 -4.90 18.11
C LYS A 346 -7.92 -4.04 17.14
N ASN A 347 -6.71 -3.65 17.54
CA ASN A 347 -5.88 -2.69 16.82
C ASN A 347 -5.24 -3.29 15.57
N ASP A 348 -5.03 -2.42 14.60
CA ASP A 348 -4.59 -2.69 13.23
C ASP A 348 -3.20 -3.34 13.19
N ILE A 349 -3.16 -4.59 12.71
CA ILE A 349 -1.96 -5.45 12.68
C ILE A 349 -0.95 -4.95 11.64
N GLY A 350 -1.39 -4.19 10.63
CA GLY A 350 -0.51 -3.60 9.63
C GLY A 350 0.53 -2.64 10.24
N LYS A 351 0.18 -1.96 11.34
CA LYS A 351 1.12 -1.14 12.13
C LYS A 351 2.21 -1.97 12.81
N PHE A 352 1.98 -3.26 12.95
CA PHE A 352 2.80 -4.22 13.66
C PHE A 352 3.96 -4.79 12.85
N LEU A 353 3.68 -5.20 11.62
CA LEU A 353 4.65 -5.85 10.73
C LEU A 353 5.91 -5.02 10.56
N LEU A 354 5.77 -3.71 10.54
CA LEU A 354 6.87 -2.79 10.33
C LEU A 354 7.63 -2.40 11.62
N SER A 355 7.03 -2.53 12.80
CA SER A 355 7.73 -2.32 14.08
C SER A 355 8.68 -3.46 14.41
N ILE A 356 8.44 -4.65 13.84
CA ILE A 356 9.13 -5.89 14.20
C ILE A 356 10.15 -6.32 13.15
N SER A 357 9.99 -5.93 11.88
CA SER A 357 10.96 -6.28 10.83
C SER A 357 12.40 -5.89 11.19
N GLY A 358 12.57 -4.89 12.09
CA GLY A 358 13.88 -4.48 12.61
C GLY A 358 14.34 -5.19 13.90
N THR A 359 13.47 -5.93 14.61
CA THR A 359 13.78 -6.52 15.93
C THR A 359 13.65 -8.03 16.00
N ALA A 360 12.87 -8.64 15.11
CA ALA A 360 12.70 -10.08 15.09
C ALA A 360 13.89 -10.77 14.43
N LYS A 361 14.73 -11.41 15.23
CA LYS A 361 15.79 -12.29 14.77
C LYS A 361 15.29 -13.64 14.22
N ASP A 362 13.99 -13.92 14.38
CA ASP A 362 13.42 -15.21 14.06
C ASP A 362 12.61 -15.12 12.76
N ALA A 363 13.11 -15.77 11.70
CA ALA A 363 12.45 -15.88 10.42
C ALA A 363 11.06 -16.54 10.54
N ASP A 364 10.89 -17.47 11.48
CA ASP A 364 9.60 -18.13 11.75
C ASP A 364 8.58 -17.14 12.31
N PHE A 365 8.99 -16.22 13.15
CA PHE A 365 8.10 -15.21 13.72
C PHE A 365 7.62 -14.23 12.63
N LEU A 366 8.52 -13.78 11.76
CA LEU A 366 8.16 -12.94 10.60
C LEU A 366 7.20 -13.66 9.65
N ALA A 367 7.44 -14.95 9.37
CA ALA A 367 6.55 -15.77 8.55
C ALA A 367 5.14 -15.89 9.16
N GLN A 368 5.05 -16.02 10.48
CA GLN A 368 3.77 -16.06 11.20
C GLN A 368 2.97 -14.75 11.08
N LEU A 369 3.66 -13.62 11.17
CA LEU A 369 3.06 -12.30 11.00
C LEU A 369 2.58 -12.05 9.56
N THR A 370 3.40 -12.42 8.58
CA THR A 370 3.04 -12.35 7.16
C THR A 370 1.78 -13.17 6.88
N LYS A 371 1.72 -14.39 7.43
CA LYS A 371 0.54 -15.25 7.31
C LYS A 371 -0.70 -14.64 7.95
N LEU A 372 -0.56 -13.96 9.07
CA LEU A 372 -1.68 -13.25 9.69
C LEU A 372 -2.18 -12.10 8.81
N GLN A 373 -1.26 -11.34 8.21
CA GLN A 373 -1.62 -10.28 7.26
C GLN A 373 -2.39 -10.84 6.07
N GLN A 374 -1.91 -11.92 5.47
CA GLN A 374 -2.60 -12.59 4.35
C GLN A 374 -4.03 -13.02 4.73
N LEU A 375 -4.22 -13.57 5.93
CA LEU A 375 -5.55 -13.96 6.42
C LEU A 375 -6.48 -12.77 6.62
N ILE A 376 -5.96 -11.63 7.04
CA ILE A 376 -6.73 -10.39 7.20
C ILE A 376 -7.14 -9.85 5.83
N ASP A 377 -6.23 -9.87 4.87
CA ASP A 377 -6.51 -9.44 3.50
C ASP A 377 -7.56 -10.37 2.85
N GLU A 378 -7.46 -11.69 3.07
CA GLU A 378 -8.47 -12.69 2.64
C GLU A 378 -9.84 -12.41 3.29
N ARG A 379 -9.88 -12.13 4.60
CA ARG A 379 -11.12 -11.74 5.30
C ARG A 379 -11.74 -10.50 4.69
N ASP A 380 -10.92 -9.48 4.41
CA ASP A 380 -11.41 -8.22 3.88
C ASP A 380 -11.94 -8.36 2.44
N GLN A 381 -11.39 -9.30 1.67
CA GLN A 381 -11.95 -9.71 0.38
C GLN A 381 -13.30 -10.44 0.54
N ILE A 382 -13.39 -11.36 1.51
CA ILE A 382 -14.62 -12.10 1.79
C ILE A 382 -15.74 -11.16 2.25
N ARG A 383 -15.44 -10.16 3.07
CA ARG A 383 -16.42 -9.15 3.54
C ARG A 383 -17.05 -8.34 2.41
N LEU A 384 -16.40 -8.28 1.24
CA LEU A 384 -16.96 -7.63 0.05
C LEU A 384 -17.96 -8.52 -0.70
N GLN A 385 -17.95 -9.84 -0.44
CA GLN A 385 -18.71 -10.83 -1.21
C GLN A 385 -19.74 -11.60 -0.37
N ALA A 386 -19.61 -11.58 0.95
CA ALA A 386 -20.42 -12.36 1.87
C ALA A 386 -20.81 -11.58 3.13
N THR A 387 -21.97 -11.91 3.70
CA THR A 387 -22.41 -11.36 4.99
C THR A 387 -21.56 -11.90 6.14
N GLU A 388 -21.49 -11.14 7.25
CA GLU A 388 -20.73 -11.54 8.44
C GLU A 388 -21.14 -12.91 9.03
N ASN A 389 -22.39 -13.33 8.81
CA ASN A 389 -22.93 -14.61 9.27
C ASN A 389 -22.66 -15.79 8.33
N ALA A 390 -22.11 -15.56 7.14
CA ALA A 390 -21.77 -16.63 6.21
C ALA A 390 -20.72 -17.58 6.83
N GLU A 391 -20.83 -18.85 6.54
CA GLU A 391 -19.94 -19.90 7.06
C GLU A 391 -18.47 -19.61 6.70
N VAL A 392 -18.23 -19.06 5.51
CA VAL A 392 -16.90 -18.64 5.05
C VAL A 392 -16.34 -17.50 5.89
N SER A 393 -17.17 -16.52 6.26
CA SER A 393 -16.77 -15.40 7.14
C SER A 393 -16.43 -15.89 8.56
N LYS A 394 -17.14 -16.87 9.07
CA LYS A 394 -16.84 -17.50 10.36
C LYS A 394 -15.54 -18.30 10.31
N SER A 395 -15.33 -19.06 9.23
CA SER A 395 -14.11 -19.84 9.02
C SER A 395 -12.86 -18.98 8.98
N ILE A 396 -12.85 -17.90 8.17
CA ILE A 396 -11.70 -17.00 8.08
C ILE A 396 -11.43 -16.30 9.42
N ASN A 397 -12.46 -15.85 10.13
CA ASN A 397 -12.31 -15.25 11.44
C ASN A 397 -11.69 -16.24 12.45
N THR A 398 -12.09 -17.52 12.40
CA THR A 398 -11.49 -18.57 13.24
C THR A 398 -10.00 -18.77 12.89
N ARG A 399 -9.65 -18.79 11.59
CA ARG A 399 -8.25 -18.90 11.15
C ARG A 399 -7.42 -17.71 11.62
N ILE A 400 -7.97 -16.50 11.55
CA ILE A 400 -7.32 -15.28 12.07
C ILE A 400 -7.11 -15.39 13.58
N GLN A 401 -8.10 -15.82 14.33
CA GLN A 401 -7.97 -15.99 15.78
C GLN A 401 -6.93 -17.04 16.13
N ASN A 402 -6.93 -18.16 15.45
CA ASN A 402 -5.91 -19.22 15.64
C ASN A 402 -4.51 -18.69 15.33
N GLN A 403 -4.35 -17.94 14.24
CA GLN A 403 -3.05 -17.34 13.87
C GLN A 403 -2.59 -16.29 14.89
N LYS A 404 -3.51 -15.45 15.38
CA LYS A 404 -3.24 -14.51 16.49
C LYS A 404 -2.79 -15.25 17.75
N GLU A 405 -3.41 -16.37 18.07
CA GLU A 405 -3.04 -17.17 19.24
C GLU A 405 -1.64 -17.78 19.09
N ILE A 406 -1.29 -18.26 17.89
CA ILE A 406 0.04 -18.78 17.59
C ILE A 406 1.08 -17.67 17.80
N ILE A 407 0.86 -16.49 17.21
CA ILE A 407 1.76 -15.34 17.35
C ILE A 407 1.85 -14.89 18.81
N TYR A 408 0.73 -14.84 19.51
CA TYR A 408 0.69 -14.51 20.94
C TYR A 408 1.52 -15.50 21.78
N LYS A 409 1.44 -16.80 21.48
CA LYS A 409 2.26 -17.82 22.13
C LYS A 409 3.74 -17.63 21.82
N SER A 410 4.09 -17.33 20.57
CA SER A 410 5.48 -17.04 20.17
C SER A 410 6.04 -15.82 20.89
N ILE A 411 5.26 -14.74 20.97
CA ILE A 411 5.64 -13.54 21.74
C ILE A 411 5.85 -13.85 23.21
N ASN A 412 4.93 -14.60 23.82
CA ASN A 412 5.09 -14.97 25.23
C ASN A 412 6.29 -15.86 25.49
N ASN A 413 6.62 -16.75 24.55
CA ASN A 413 7.83 -17.55 24.63
C ASN A 413 9.09 -16.67 24.55
N GLU A 414 9.10 -15.67 23.65
CA GLU A 414 10.22 -14.72 23.56
C GLU A 414 10.31 -13.84 24.82
N ILE A 415 9.20 -13.35 25.34
CA ILE A 415 9.15 -12.65 26.63
C ILE A 415 9.73 -13.54 27.74
N ALA A 416 9.33 -14.81 27.82
CA ALA A 416 9.87 -15.73 28.80
C ALA A 416 11.39 -15.95 28.65
N THR A 417 11.85 -16.09 27.41
CA THR A 417 13.29 -16.22 27.10
C THR A 417 14.05 -14.97 27.55
N LEU A 418 13.56 -13.79 27.21
CA LEU A 418 14.16 -12.53 27.62
C LEU A 418 14.13 -12.32 29.15
N GLN A 419 13.05 -12.76 29.80
CA GLN A 419 12.96 -12.74 31.28
C GLN A 419 14.02 -13.65 31.92
N ASN A 420 14.19 -14.86 31.36
CA ASN A 420 15.25 -15.78 31.82
C ASN A 420 16.65 -15.20 31.61
N GLN A 421 16.89 -14.57 30.43
CA GLN A 421 18.15 -13.87 30.17
C GLN A 421 18.37 -12.71 31.13
N LYS A 422 17.32 -11.90 31.41
CA LYS A 422 17.35 -10.84 32.40
C LYS A 422 17.74 -11.38 33.77
N GLN A 423 17.08 -12.45 34.21
CA GLN A 423 17.37 -13.08 35.50
C GLN A 423 18.81 -13.61 35.56
N TYR A 424 19.29 -14.22 34.49
CA TYR A 424 20.67 -14.69 34.38
C TYR A 424 21.68 -13.53 34.50
N VAL A 425 21.50 -12.47 33.71
CA VAL A 425 22.39 -11.29 33.77
C VAL A 425 22.32 -10.60 35.12
N THR A 426 21.13 -10.54 35.74
CA THR A 426 20.97 -10.00 37.10
C THR A 426 21.72 -10.85 38.14
N SER A 427 21.73 -12.19 37.98
CA SER A 427 22.49 -13.07 38.87
C SER A 427 24.00 -12.87 38.72
N LEU A 428 24.49 -12.65 37.49
CA LEU A 428 25.89 -12.32 37.24
C LEU A 428 26.30 -10.98 37.88
N MET A 429 25.41 -9.97 37.82
CA MET A 429 25.65 -8.71 38.52
C MET A 429 25.72 -8.91 40.02
N SER A 430 24.82 -9.71 40.59
CA SER A 430 24.85 -10.03 42.04
C SER A 430 26.10 -10.79 42.43
N GLU A 431 26.58 -11.71 41.55
CA GLU A 431 27.86 -12.39 41.80
C GLU A 431 29.05 -11.43 41.78
N ALA A 432 29.06 -10.48 40.81
CA ALA A 432 30.07 -9.42 40.78
C ALA A 432 30.02 -8.56 42.05
N ASP A 433 28.84 -8.18 42.53
CA ASP A 433 28.69 -7.47 43.82
C ASP A 433 29.20 -8.27 45.01
N ASN A 434 28.91 -9.58 45.07
CA ASN A 434 29.40 -10.46 46.15
C ASN A 434 30.93 -10.63 46.15
N LYS A 435 31.61 -10.53 45.03
CA LYS A 435 33.06 -10.48 44.93
C LYS A 435 33.65 -9.22 45.61
N PHE A 436 32.91 -8.12 45.57
CA PHE A 436 33.28 -6.86 46.24
C PHE A 436 33.12 -6.88 47.75
N ILE A 437 32.16 -7.63 48.30
CA ILE A 437 31.90 -7.70 49.74
C ILE A 437 33.10 -8.27 50.52
N LYS A 438 34.02 -8.93 49.85
CA LYS A 438 35.26 -9.47 50.47
C LYS A 438 36.38 -8.45 50.67
N ILE A 439 36.23 -7.21 50.18
CA ILE A 439 37.17 -6.10 50.38
C ILE A 439 36.81 -5.35 51.66
N PRO A 440 37.76 -4.68 52.39
CA PRO A 440 37.50 -3.97 53.63
C PRO A 440 36.28 -3.07 53.53
N ASN A 441 35.33 -3.19 54.46
CA ASN A 441 33.96 -2.71 54.40
C ASN A 441 33.78 -1.24 53.91
N GLN A 442 34.65 -0.31 54.30
CA GLN A 442 34.50 1.12 53.87
C GLN A 442 34.95 1.34 52.43
N GLN A 443 35.97 0.65 51.99
CA GLN A 443 36.48 0.74 50.62
C GLN A 443 35.58 0.09 49.63
N ALA A 444 34.98 -1.04 50.03
CA ALA A 444 33.99 -1.74 49.21
C ALA A 444 32.75 -0.90 48.97
N GLU A 445 32.20 -0.26 49.99
CA GLU A 445 31.01 0.57 49.89
C GLU A 445 31.24 1.85 49.05
N TYR A 446 32.41 2.52 49.26
CA TYR A 446 32.78 3.64 48.38
C TYR A 446 32.83 3.24 46.92
N ASN A 447 33.46 2.13 46.63
CA ASN A 447 33.61 1.65 45.26
C ASN A 447 32.29 1.18 44.66
N ARG A 448 31.39 0.62 45.48
CA ARG A 448 30.03 0.29 45.08
C ARG A 448 29.25 1.57 44.68
N LEU A 449 29.29 2.60 45.54
CA LEU A 449 28.60 3.86 45.28
C LEU A 449 29.19 4.61 44.08
N GLN A 450 30.54 4.62 43.97
CA GLN A 450 31.22 5.24 42.84
C GLN A 450 30.88 4.56 41.53
N ARG A 451 30.76 3.21 41.53
CA ARG A 451 30.31 2.48 40.33
C ARG A 451 28.87 2.79 39.98
N LEU A 452 27.96 2.78 40.97
CA LEU A 452 26.56 3.14 40.74
C LEU A 452 26.45 4.54 40.11
N PHE A 453 27.19 5.49 40.64
CA PHE A 453 27.25 6.83 40.06
C PHE A 453 27.79 6.80 38.62
N ASN A 454 28.98 6.25 38.41
CA ASN A 454 29.62 6.21 37.08
C ASN A 454 28.78 5.47 36.03
N VAL A 455 28.06 4.46 36.46
CA VAL A 455 27.21 3.68 35.59
C VAL A 455 25.96 4.47 35.21
N ASN A 456 25.30 5.09 36.21
CA ASN A 456 24.13 5.93 35.98
C ASN A 456 24.48 7.17 35.14
N GLU A 457 25.64 7.79 35.39
CA GLU A 457 26.17 8.91 34.61
C GLU A 457 26.40 8.50 33.15
N LYS A 458 27.10 7.37 32.94
CA LYS A 458 27.38 6.88 31.60
C LYS A 458 26.11 6.47 30.87
N PHE A 459 25.17 5.89 31.60
CA PHE A 459 23.89 5.48 31.02
C PHE A 459 23.02 6.69 30.65
N TYR A 460 22.98 7.70 31.52
CA TYR A 460 22.34 8.98 31.24
C TYR A 460 22.93 9.64 29.98
N SER A 461 24.26 9.72 29.90
CA SER A 461 24.95 10.25 28.72
C SER A 461 24.61 9.50 27.46
N LEU A 462 24.64 8.15 27.50
CA LEU A 462 24.28 7.30 26.36
C LEU A 462 22.84 7.55 25.90
N LEU A 463 21.90 7.71 26.84
CA LEU A 463 20.50 7.99 26.50
C LEU A 463 20.34 9.37 25.87
N LEU A 464 21.11 10.39 26.35
CA LEU A 464 21.11 11.72 25.74
C LEU A 464 21.66 11.67 24.31
N ASP A 465 22.75 10.95 24.07
CA ASP A 465 23.31 10.76 22.75
C ASP A 465 22.29 10.09 21.82
N LYS A 466 21.63 9.01 22.30
CA LYS A 466 20.59 8.34 21.52
C LYS A 466 19.36 9.22 21.30
N LYS A 467 18.97 10.03 22.28
CA LYS A 467 17.90 11.03 22.09
C LYS A 467 18.24 12.02 21.00
N ALA A 468 19.47 12.55 21.00
CA ALA A 468 19.94 13.48 19.99
C ALA A 468 19.92 12.82 18.59
N GLU A 469 20.45 11.61 18.47
CA GLU A 469 20.48 10.82 17.24
C GLU A 469 19.07 10.59 16.67
N PHE A 470 18.14 10.08 17.49
CA PHE A 470 16.75 9.86 17.06
C PHE A 470 16.01 11.16 16.77
N SER A 471 16.32 12.26 17.49
CA SER A 471 15.74 13.57 17.22
C SER A 471 16.19 14.14 15.88
N ILE A 472 17.47 13.96 15.52
CA ILE A 472 18.02 14.34 14.22
C ILE A 472 17.39 13.46 13.12
N THR A 473 17.33 12.15 13.33
CA THR A 473 16.68 11.22 12.39
C THR A 473 15.23 11.62 12.15
N ARG A 474 14.47 11.92 13.19
CA ARG A 474 13.08 12.38 13.07
C ARG A 474 12.96 13.69 12.28
N ALA A 475 13.84 14.66 12.57
CA ALA A 475 13.82 15.96 11.91
C ALA A 475 14.26 15.89 10.44
N GLY A 476 15.13 14.95 10.11
CA GLY A 476 15.68 14.73 8.77
C GLY A 476 14.98 13.66 7.94
N TYR A 477 13.83 13.17 8.39
CA TYR A 477 13.15 12.07 7.68
C TYR A 477 12.64 12.57 6.33
N VAL A 478 13.34 12.18 5.29
CA VAL A 478 12.98 12.41 3.89
C VAL A 478 12.44 11.09 3.33
N PRO A 479 11.45 11.10 2.43
CA PRO A 479 11.01 9.88 1.77
C PRO A 479 12.20 9.08 1.23
N LYS A 480 12.34 7.84 1.63
CA LYS A 480 13.41 6.96 1.17
C LYS A 480 13.21 6.58 -0.29
N HIS A 481 11.97 6.32 -0.65
CA HIS A 481 11.61 5.89 -1.98
C HIS A 481 11.57 7.09 -2.92
N VAL A 482 12.11 6.92 -4.12
CA VAL A 482 12.20 8.00 -5.11
C VAL A 482 11.30 7.65 -6.30
N ILE A 483 10.39 8.55 -6.64
CA ILE A 483 9.62 8.44 -7.87
C ILE A 483 10.55 8.80 -9.03
N LEU A 484 10.96 7.79 -9.81
CA LEU A 484 11.87 7.98 -10.95
C LEU A 484 11.13 8.49 -12.18
N VAL A 485 9.91 7.99 -12.38
CA VAL A 485 9.07 8.35 -13.52
C VAL A 485 7.66 8.56 -13.03
N GLU A 486 7.17 9.78 -13.18
CA GLU A 486 5.76 10.08 -13.03
C GLU A 486 4.99 9.68 -14.28
N SER A 487 3.77 9.20 -14.10
CA SER A 487 2.89 8.88 -15.21
C SER A 487 2.47 10.15 -15.96
N ASN A 488 2.50 10.08 -17.29
CA ASN A 488 2.03 11.15 -18.17
C ASN A 488 0.62 10.80 -18.68
N PRO A 489 -0.36 11.72 -18.62
CA PRO A 489 -1.68 11.48 -19.18
C PRO A 489 -1.70 11.43 -20.72
N ASN A 490 -0.68 11.98 -21.39
CA ASN A 490 -0.58 12.01 -22.85
C ASN A 490 0.04 10.73 -23.43
N VAL A 491 -0.44 9.56 -22.98
CA VAL A 491 -0.02 8.27 -23.53
C VAL A 491 -0.93 7.84 -24.67
N PRO A 492 -0.42 7.14 -25.69
CA PRO A 492 -1.27 6.56 -26.72
C PRO A 492 -2.12 5.41 -26.13
N PRO A 493 -3.33 5.17 -26.66
CA PRO A 493 -4.14 4.05 -26.22
C PRO A 493 -3.47 2.72 -26.59
N ILE A 494 -3.47 1.76 -25.67
CA ILE A 494 -2.98 0.40 -25.88
C ILE A 494 -4.00 -0.49 -26.58
N SER A 495 -5.27 -0.12 -26.52
CA SER A 495 -6.38 -0.81 -27.19
C SER A 495 -7.37 0.25 -27.71
N PRO A 496 -7.99 0.01 -28.88
CA PRO A 496 -7.77 -1.07 -29.82
C PRO A 496 -6.42 -0.96 -30.55
N ASN A 497 -5.73 -2.09 -30.70
CA ASN A 497 -4.47 -2.14 -31.45
C ASN A 497 -4.77 -2.03 -32.96
N ARG A 498 -4.65 -0.81 -33.50
CA ARG A 498 -5.00 -0.49 -34.89
C ARG A 498 -4.30 -1.41 -35.92
N PRO A 499 -2.97 -1.59 -35.90
CA PRO A 499 -2.30 -2.46 -36.85
C PRO A 499 -2.73 -3.92 -36.75
N LEU A 500 -2.99 -4.43 -35.54
CA LEU A 500 -3.44 -5.80 -35.31
C LEU A 500 -4.86 -6.03 -35.86
N ILE A 501 -5.79 -5.10 -35.60
CA ILE A 501 -7.17 -5.22 -36.10
C ILE A 501 -7.20 -5.15 -37.63
N ILE A 502 -6.43 -4.22 -38.23
CA ILE A 502 -6.35 -4.09 -39.67
C ILE A 502 -5.71 -5.35 -40.29
N SER A 503 -4.59 -5.83 -39.76
CA SER A 503 -3.94 -7.04 -40.26
C SER A 503 -4.81 -8.30 -40.12
N ALA A 504 -5.46 -8.46 -38.98
CA ALA A 504 -6.40 -9.56 -38.74
C ALA A 504 -7.60 -9.50 -39.70
N SER A 505 -8.16 -8.31 -39.93
CA SER A 505 -9.29 -8.13 -40.85
C SER A 505 -8.88 -8.44 -42.29
N LEU A 506 -7.70 -8.01 -42.74
CA LEU A 506 -7.15 -8.33 -44.04
C LEU A 506 -6.93 -9.83 -44.19
N MET A 507 -6.40 -10.50 -43.17
CA MET A 507 -6.19 -11.94 -43.15
C MET A 507 -7.52 -12.69 -43.21
N ILE A 508 -8.54 -12.27 -42.48
CA ILE A 508 -9.88 -12.86 -42.54
C ILE A 508 -10.50 -12.66 -43.94
N GLY A 509 -10.42 -11.43 -44.50
CA GLY A 509 -10.88 -11.14 -45.83
C GLY A 509 -10.24 -12.02 -46.90
N PHE A 510 -8.94 -12.33 -46.71
CA PHE A 510 -8.19 -13.26 -47.58
C PHE A 510 -8.66 -14.72 -47.41
N LEU A 511 -8.79 -15.20 -46.15
CA LEU A 511 -9.16 -16.59 -45.84
C LEU A 511 -10.60 -16.96 -46.24
N VAL A 512 -11.57 -16.07 -46.08
CA VAL A 512 -12.99 -16.32 -46.41
C VAL A 512 -13.18 -16.71 -47.87
N LYS A 513 -12.30 -16.27 -48.73
CA LYS A 513 -12.41 -16.61 -50.13
C LYS A 513 -11.58 -17.82 -50.57
N ILE A 514 -10.47 -18.12 -49.93
CA ILE A 514 -9.70 -19.34 -50.21
C ILE A 514 -10.55 -20.58 -49.85
N GLY A 515 -11.26 -20.52 -48.70
CA GLY A 515 -12.16 -21.61 -48.28
C GLY A 515 -13.31 -21.92 -49.26
N ARG A 516 -13.74 -20.95 -50.07
CA ARG A 516 -14.80 -21.14 -51.08
C ARG A 516 -14.28 -21.59 -52.44
N ALA A 517 -12.97 -21.52 -52.66
CA ALA A 517 -12.34 -22.02 -53.90
C ALA A 517 -11.99 -23.52 -53.81
N HIS A 518 -12.10 -24.10 -52.59
CA HIS A 518 -11.82 -25.53 -52.33
C HIS A 518 -13.09 -26.38 -52.17
N VAL A 519 -14.30 -25.83 -52.30
CA VAL A 519 -15.58 -26.54 -52.40
C VAL A 519 -16.12 -26.39 -53.83
#